data_4fef0b800bb4972c7812a67b09b71120
#
_entry.id   4fef0b800bb4972c7812a67b09b71120
#
_cell.length_a   1.000
_cell.length_b   1.000
_cell.length_c   1.000
_cell.angle_alpha   90.00
_cell.angle_beta   90.00
_cell.angle_gamma   90.00
#
_symmetry.space_group_name_H-M   'P 1'
#
loop_
_entity.id
_entity.type
_entity.pdbx_description
1 polymer ?
#
loop_
_entity_poly.entity_id
_entity_poly.type
_entity_poly.pdbx_seq_one_letter_code
_entity_poly.pdbx_strand_id
1 'polypeptide(L)'
;VYPSPPGTHVPFKRTSNVSNIKLTIPTFHLHPSRDTPKLTPEEIQTRLKAVPTWTLDPQGVAISRKFTAKNWQCALDFVNQLSIVAEEEGHHPDVHLTNWRDVEVVASTHAIGGLSLHDFVLAAKLDTIDVTYSPKWLRENAE
;
A
#
# COMPACT_ATOMS: atom_id res chain seq x y z
N VAL A 1 -6.46 17.52 29.54
CA VAL A 1 -5.49 16.44 29.83
C VAL A 1 -6.26 15.14 29.82
N TYR A 2 -6.09 14.34 28.78
CA TYR A 2 -6.63 12.98 28.76
C TYR A 2 -5.65 12.08 29.51
N PRO A 3 -6.07 11.31 30.52
CA PRO A 3 -5.22 10.31 31.13
C PRO A 3 -4.94 9.20 30.11
N SER A 4 -3.69 8.88 29.91
CA SER A 4 -3.28 7.73 29.10
C SER A 4 -3.89 6.47 29.67
N PRO A 5 -4.55 5.60 28.90
CA PRO A 5 -4.99 4.31 29.38
C PRO A 5 -3.76 3.46 29.76
N PRO A 6 -3.87 2.62 30.80
CA PRO A 6 -2.79 1.73 31.18
C PRO A 6 -2.44 0.82 30.01
N GLY A 7 -1.16 0.82 29.66
CA GLY A 7 -0.65 0.08 28.53
C GLY A 7 -0.88 -1.42 28.66
N THR A 8 -1.83 -1.93 27.90
CA THR A 8 -1.84 -3.34 27.55
C THR A 8 -0.96 -3.52 26.35
N HIS A 9 0.32 -3.73 26.60
CA HIS A 9 1.26 -4.22 25.61
C HIS A 9 0.80 -5.63 25.23
N VAL A 10 0.07 -5.75 24.12
CA VAL A 10 -0.25 -7.05 23.56
C VAL A 10 0.98 -7.47 22.75
N PRO A 11 1.71 -8.51 23.20
CA PRO A 11 2.85 -8.96 22.42
C PRO A 11 2.36 -9.53 21.11
N PHE A 12 2.84 -8.95 20.00
CA PHE A 12 2.66 -9.49 18.66
C PHE A 12 3.28 -10.89 18.63
N LYS A 13 2.44 -11.93 18.67
CA LYS A 13 2.91 -13.30 18.45
C LYS A 13 3.28 -13.43 16.97
N ARG A 14 4.58 -13.43 16.69
CA ARG A 14 5.11 -13.97 15.44
C ARG A 14 4.68 -15.43 15.36
N THR A 15 3.64 -15.72 14.63
CA THR A 15 3.40 -17.07 14.14
C THR A 15 4.35 -17.31 12.97
N SER A 16 5.54 -17.78 13.32
CA SER A 16 6.47 -18.35 12.36
C SER A 16 5.93 -19.71 11.93
N ASN A 17 5.18 -19.75 10.84
CA ASN A 17 5.02 -20.93 10.04
C ASN A 17 4.72 -20.53 8.60
N VAL A 18 5.73 -20.10 7.90
CA VAL A 18 5.73 -20.09 6.44
C VAL A 18 6.79 -21.10 6.04
N SER A 19 6.35 -22.36 5.95
CA SER A 19 7.16 -23.43 5.38
C SER A 19 7.59 -23.05 3.96
N ASN A 20 8.91 -22.94 3.80
CA ASN A 20 9.70 -23.09 2.59
C ASN A 20 8.94 -23.18 1.26
N ILE A 21 8.48 -22.06 0.76
CA ILE A 21 8.39 -21.88 -0.67
C ILE A 21 9.65 -21.10 -1.04
N LYS A 22 10.66 -21.84 -1.52
CA LYS A 22 11.77 -21.24 -2.26
C LYS A 22 11.23 -20.70 -3.57
N LEU A 23 10.55 -19.58 -3.51
CA LEU A 23 10.45 -18.70 -4.66
C LEU A 23 11.81 -18.04 -4.78
N THR A 24 12.58 -18.49 -5.76
CA THR A 24 13.74 -17.76 -6.25
C THR A 24 13.20 -16.49 -6.89
N ILE A 25 12.84 -15.54 -6.06
CA ILE A 25 12.63 -14.17 -6.52
C ILE A 25 14.03 -13.66 -6.81
N PRO A 26 14.32 -13.22 -8.05
CA PRO A 26 15.57 -12.51 -8.30
C PRO A 26 15.66 -11.42 -7.23
N THR A 27 16.80 -11.29 -6.62
CA THR A 27 17.09 -10.39 -5.52
C THR A 27 16.76 -8.94 -5.91
N PHE A 28 15.50 -8.57 -5.78
CA PHE A 28 15.03 -7.19 -5.87
C PHE A 28 15.24 -6.51 -4.52
N HIS A 29 16.49 -6.47 -4.06
CA HIS A 29 16.87 -5.81 -2.82
C HIS A 29 17.38 -4.40 -3.03
N LEU A 30 17.05 -3.80 -4.14
CA LEU A 30 17.48 -2.44 -4.40
C LEU A 30 16.28 -1.51 -4.21
N HIS A 31 16.45 -0.59 -3.27
CA HIS A 31 15.60 0.60 -3.22
C HIS A 31 15.56 1.23 -4.61
N PRO A 32 14.41 1.76 -5.04
CA PRO A 32 14.34 2.49 -6.30
C PRO A 32 15.41 3.58 -6.36
N SER A 33 16.13 3.66 -7.46
CA SER A 33 17.18 4.63 -7.69
C SER A 33 16.99 5.33 -9.03
N ARG A 34 17.88 6.24 -9.37
CA ARG A 34 17.88 6.92 -10.67
C ARG A 34 18.07 5.95 -11.86
N ASP A 35 18.63 4.78 -11.60
CA ASP A 35 18.87 3.74 -12.59
C ASP A 35 17.72 2.73 -12.70
N THR A 36 16.67 2.89 -11.89
CA THR A 36 15.49 2.03 -11.94
C THR A 36 14.76 2.21 -13.27
N PRO A 37 14.48 1.12 -14.01
CA PRO A 37 13.78 1.21 -15.27
C PRO A 37 12.37 1.79 -15.10
N LYS A 38 12.05 2.79 -15.92
CA LYS A 38 10.71 3.36 -16.02
C LYS A 38 9.83 2.46 -16.88
N LEU A 39 8.63 2.16 -16.40
CA LEU A 39 7.67 1.36 -17.16
C LEU A 39 7.13 2.15 -18.35
N THR A 40 6.90 1.45 -19.47
CA THR A 40 6.20 1.99 -20.63
C THR A 40 4.70 2.08 -20.35
N PRO A 41 3.92 2.91 -21.08
CA PRO A 41 2.47 2.96 -20.94
C PRO A 41 1.79 1.60 -21.11
N GLU A 42 2.28 0.75 -22.01
CA GLU A 42 1.74 -0.61 -22.24
C GLU A 42 2.00 -1.52 -21.05
N GLU A 43 3.20 -1.47 -20.47
CA GLU A 43 3.55 -2.23 -19.27
C GLU A 43 2.70 -1.79 -18.06
N ILE A 44 2.46 -0.50 -17.92
CA ILE A 44 1.58 0.06 -16.88
C ILE A 44 0.17 -0.50 -17.03
N GLN A 45 -0.42 -0.46 -18.20
CA GLN A 45 -1.77 -0.99 -18.45
C GLN A 45 -1.88 -2.49 -18.14
N THR A 46 -0.86 -3.25 -18.50
CA THR A 46 -0.81 -4.69 -18.20
C THR A 46 -0.77 -4.94 -16.69
N ARG A 47 0.05 -4.18 -15.95
CA ARG A 47 0.21 -4.36 -14.50
C ARG A 47 -0.99 -3.86 -13.70
N LEU A 48 -1.69 -2.84 -14.16
CA LEU A 48 -2.93 -2.36 -13.52
C LEU A 48 -3.99 -3.44 -13.40
N LYS A 49 -4.02 -4.41 -14.30
CA LYS A 49 -4.96 -5.55 -14.22
C LYS A 49 -4.74 -6.42 -12.98
N ALA A 50 -3.53 -6.47 -12.45
CA ALA A 50 -3.20 -7.22 -11.24
C ALA A 50 -3.55 -6.46 -9.94
N VAL A 51 -3.80 -5.18 -10.03
CA VAL A 51 -4.16 -4.29 -8.91
C VAL A 51 -5.40 -3.47 -9.25
N PRO A 52 -6.57 -4.11 -9.40
CA PRO A 52 -7.76 -3.47 -9.98
C PRO A 52 -8.35 -2.34 -9.12
N THR A 53 -8.00 -2.27 -7.84
CA THR A 53 -8.44 -1.18 -6.95
C THR A 53 -7.57 0.07 -7.06
N TRP A 54 -6.49 -0.01 -7.83
CA TRP A 54 -5.59 1.12 -8.07
C TRP A 54 -5.91 1.79 -9.40
N THR A 55 -5.81 3.10 -9.41
CA THR A 55 -6.04 3.92 -10.61
C THR A 55 -4.79 4.68 -10.99
N LEU A 56 -4.58 4.84 -12.30
CA LEU A 56 -3.49 5.64 -12.87
C LEU A 56 -3.89 7.13 -12.82
N ASP A 57 -2.95 8.00 -12.46
CA ASP A 57 -3.16 9.43 -12.54
C ASP A 57 -3.22 9.93 -14.00
N PRO A 58 -3.76 11.14 -14.24
CA PRO A 58 -3.88 11.67 -15.61
C PRO A 58 -2.55 11.83 -16.33
N GLN A 59 -1.45 12.07 -15.62
CA GLN A 59 -0.10 12.21 -16.18
C GLN A 59 0.61 10.87 -16.41
N GLY A 60 0.05 9.77 -15.89
CA GLY A 60 0.64 8.44 -16.01
C GLY A 60 1.91 8.22 -15.19
N VAL A 61 2.12 8.99 -14.13
CA VAL A 61 3.33 8.98 -13.31
C VAL A 61 3.13 8.41 -11.90
N ALA A 62 1.90 8.17 -11.50
CA ALA A 62 1.54 7.62 -10.20
C ALA A 62 0.31 6.72 -10.29
N ILE A 63 0.18 5.79 -9.36
CA ILE A 63 -1.04 5.03 -9.12
C ILE A 63 -1.57 5.32 -7.73
N SER A 64 -2.88 5.31 -7.55
CA SER A 64 -3.50 5.58 -6.26
C SER A 64 -4.64 4.63 -5.95
N ARG A 65 -4.85 4.39 -4.67
CA ARG A 65 -5.98 3.66 -4.12
C ARG A 65 -6.68 4.52 -3.07
N LYS A 66 -8.01 4.58 -3.15
CA LYS A 66 -8.85 5.33 -2.22
C LYS A 66 -9.88 4.42 -1.59
N PHE A 67 -10.12 4.62 -0.31
CA PHE A 67 -11.24 3.98 0.40
C PHE A 67 -11.62 4.78 1.63
N THR A 68 -12.81 4.50 2.15
CA THR A 68 -13.26 5.03 3.43
C THR A 68 -13.24 3.91 4.47
N ALA A 69 -12.44 4.06 5.52
CA ALA A 69 -12.40 3.14 6.64
C ALA A 69 -13.67 3.27 7.51
N LYS A 70 -13.95 2.25 8.31
CA LYS A 70 -15.10 2.25 9.21
C LYS A 70 -15.06 3.41 10.19
N ASN A 71 -13.90 3.69 10.75
CA ASN A 71 -13.66 4.76 11.73
C ASN A 71 -12.19 5.19 11.72
N TRP A 72 -11.86 6.15 12.58
CA TRP A 72 -10.52 6.69 12.75
C TRP A 72 -9.47 5.60 13.06
N GLN A 73 -9.77 4.72 14.02
CA GLN A 73 -8.83 3.68 14.43
C GLN A 73 -8.58 2.68 13.30
N CYS A 74 -9.60 2.30 12.54
CA CYS A 74 -9.45 1.41 11.39
C CYS A 74 -8.57 2.03 10.29
N ALA A 75 -8.68 3.34 10.08
CA ALA A 75 -7.81 4.06 9.16
C ALA A 75 -6.34 4.04 9.64
N LEU A 76 -6.10 4.30 10.93
CA LEU A 76 -4.77 4.26 11.51
C LEU A 76 -4.17 2.85 11.52
N ASP A 77 -4.97 1.83 11.79
CA ASP A 77 -4.52 0.42 11.76
C ASP A 77 -4.02 0.05 10.35
N PHE A 78 -4.71 0.48 9.32
CA PHE A 78 -4.25 0.30 7.94
C PHE A 78 -2.92 1.03 7.69
N VAL A 79 -2.81 2.29 8.07
CA VAL A 79 -1.58 3.08 7.89
C VAL A 79 -0.41 2.46 8.64
N ASN A 80 -0.63 1.93 9.84
CA ASN A 80 0.42 1.25 10.60
C ASN A 80 0.92 -0.02 9.89
N GLN A 81 0.03 -0.81 9.32
CA GLN A 81 0.41 -2.00 8.55
C GLN A 81 1.09 -1.64 7.23
N LEU A 82 0.61 -0.59 6.55
CA LEU A 82 1.24 -0.04 5.35
C LEU A 82 2.69 0.37 5.65
N SER A 83 2.92 1.01 6.78
CA SER A 83 4.26 1.46 7.19
C SER A 83 5.25 0.29 7.29
N ILE A 84 4.83 -0.86 7.81
CA ILE A 84 5.67 -2.06 7.89
C ILE A 84 6.04 -2.55 6.48
N VAL A 85 5.07 -2.64 5.59
CA VAL A 85 5.29 -3.08 4.19
C VAL A 85 6.21 -2.10 3.46
N ALA A 86 5.98 -0.80 3.60
CA ALA A 86 6.80 0.23 2.95
C ALA A 86 8.27 0.19 3.40
N GLU A 87 8.51 -0.04 4.70
CA GLU A 87 9.87 -0.21 5.23
C GLU A 87 10.54 -1.49 4.69
N GLU A 88 9.81 -2.61 4.66
CA GLU A 88 10.32 -3.88 4.12
C GLU A 88 10.70 -3.78 2.64
N GLU A 89 9.89 -3.07 1.85
CA GLU A 89 10.14 -2.86 0.42
C GLU A 89 11.17 -1.74 0.15
N GLY A 90 11.48 -0.92 1.15
CA GLY A 90 12.31 0.27 0.95
C GLY A 90 11.73 1.26 -0.06
N HIS A 91 10.40 1.29 -0.16
CA HIS A 91 9.65 2.13 -1.09
C HIS A 91 8.43 2.73 -0.39
N HIS A 92 8.44 4.04 -0.21
CA HIS A 92 7.46 4.74 0.62
C HIS A 92 6.44 5.46 -0.25
N PRO A 93 5.14 5.12 -0.14
CA PRO A 93 4.08 5.86 -0.81
C PRO A 93 3.75 7.14 -0.07
N ASP A 94 3.04 8.05 -0.73
CA ASP A 94 2.35 9.13 -0.04
C ASP A 94 1.04 8.59 0.55
N VAL A 95 0.71 9.04 1.76
CA VAL A 95 -0.53 8.67 2.45
C VAL A 95 -1.28 9.93 2.83
N HIS A 96 -2.53 10.01 2.42
CA HIS A 96 -3.44 11.10 2.79
C HIS A 96 -4.58 10.53 3.61
N LEU A 97 -4.68 10.96 4.86
CA LEU A 97 -5.82 10.68 5.73
C LEU A 97 -6.59 11.97 5.92
N THR A 98 -7.77 12.03 5.33
CA THR A 98 -8.64 13.21 5.35
C THR A 98 -10.01 12.85 5.89
N ASN A 99 -10.77 13.86 6.31
CA ASN A 99 -12.11 13.64 6.83
C ASN A 99 -12.17 12.48 7.84
N TRP A 100 -11.13 12.38 8.67
CA TRP A 100 -10.88 11.44 9.77
C TRP A 100 -10.85 9.93 9.41
N ARG A 101 -11.33 9.51 8.25
CA ARG A 101 -11.37 8.10 7.83
C ARG A 101 -11.23 7.85 6.33
N ASP A 102 -11.09 8.88 5.54
CA ASP A 102 -10.84 8.74 4.10
C ASP A 102 -9.33 8.60 3.86
N VAL A 103 -8.96 7.46 3.30
CA VAL A 103 -7.57 7.10 3.04
C VAL A 103 -7.30 7.12 1.54
N GLU A 104 -6.23 7.81 1.16
CA GLU A 104 -5.65 7.73 -0.18
C GLU A 104 -4.18 7.37 -0.08
N VAL A 105 -3.78 6.36 -0.83
CA VAL A 105 -2.39 5.95 -0.97
C VAL A 105 -1.96 6.22 -2.40
N VAL A 106 -0.84 6.92 -2.56
CA VAL A 106 -0.27 7.27 -3.87
C VAL A 106 1.13 6.69 -3.98
N ALA A 107 1.35 5.85 -4.97
CA ALA A 107 2.65 5.24 -5.24
C ALA A 107 3.25 5.77 -6.53
N SER A 108 4.49 6.22 -6.48
CA SER A 108 5.32 6.58 -7.62
C SER A 108 6.79 6.44 -7.27
N THR A 109 7.64 6.36 -8.27
CA THR A 109 9.09 6.27 -8.06
C THR A 109 9.71 7.65 -8.35
N HIS A 110 9.91 8.44 -7.30
CA HIS A 110 10.37 9.83 -7.40
C HIS A 110 11.71 9.96 -8.13
N ALA A 111 12.62 9.02 -7.91
CA ALA A 111 13.96 9.06 -8.52
C ALA A 111 13.95 9.07 -10.05
N ILE A 112 12.88 8.57 -10.69
CA ILE A 112 12.73 8.50 -12.14
C ILE A 112 11.56 9.34 -12.66
N GLY A 113 10.83 10.02 -11.78
CA GLY A 113 9.68 10.85 -12.14
C GLY A 113 8.55 10.07 -12.82
N GLY A 114 8.28 8.85 -12.37
CA GLY A 114 7.25 8.00 -12.95
C GLY A 114 7.09 6.67 -12.25
N LEU A 115 6.50 5.70 -12.94
CA LEU A 115 6.22 4.37 -12.42
C LEU A 115 7.32 3.37 -12.77
N SER A 116 7.61 2.52 -11.79
CA SER A 116 8.49 1.37 -11.93
C SER A 116 7.78 0.12 -11.43
N LEU A 117 8.43 -1.05 -11.57
CA LEU A 117 7.94 -2.30 -11.00
C LEU A 117 7.75 -2.22 -9.48
N HIS A 118 8.57 -1.43 -8.79
CA HIS A 118 8.47 -1.24 -7.34
C HIS A 118 7.10 -0.71 -6.89
N ASP A 119 6.48 0.17 -7.67
CA ASP A 119 5.16 0.71 -7.37
C ASP A 119 4.07 -0.36 -7.40
N PHE A 120 4.13 -1.24 -8.39
CA PHE A 120 3.15 -2.33 -8.53
C PHE A 120 3.38 -3.47 -7.53
N VAL A 121 4.62 -3.76 -7.18
CA VAL A 121 4.94 -4.71 -6.09
C VAL A 121 4.42 -4.17 -4.76
N LEU A 122 4.66 -2.90 -4.47
CA LEU A 122 4.14 -2.24 -3.28
C LEU A 122 2.60 -2.29 -3.25
N ALA A 123 1.94 -1.91 -4.35
CA ALA A 123 0.49 -1.92 -4.47
C ALA A 123 -0.10 -3.32 -4.21
N ALA A 124 0.47 -4.35 -4.82
CA ALA A 124 0.02 -5.73 -4.64
C ALA A 124 0.17 -6.19 -3.17
N LYS A 125 1.26 -5.83 -2.51
CA LYS A 125 1.47 -6.14 -1.09
C LYS A 125 0.52 -5.37 -0.18
N LEU A 126 0.26 -4.10 -0.46
CA LEU A 126 -0.71 -3.31 0.28
C LEU A 126 -2.14 -3.84 0.13
N ASP A 127 -2.47 -4.46 -1.00
CA ASP A 127 -3.77 -5.09 -1.23
C ASP A 127 -4.00 -6.34 -0.36
N THR A 128 -2.96 -6.91 0.22
CA THR A 128 -3.07 -8.03 1.17
C THR A 128 -3.40 -7.60 2.59
N ILE A 129 -3.38 -6.31 2.89
CA ILE A 129 -3.72 -5.78 4.21
C ILE A 129 -5.23 -5.83 4.40
N ASP A 130 -5.67 -6.44 5.50
CA ASP A 130 -7.08 -6.43 5.89
C ASP A 130 -7.53 -5.01 6.26
N VAL A 131 -8.58 -4.55 5.63
CA VAL A 131 -9.16 -3.24 5.88
C VAL A 131 -10.58 -3.41 6.38
N THR A 132 -10.90 -2.75 7.49
CA THR A 132 -12.29 -2.62 7.94
C THR A 132 -12.88 -1.37 7.31
N TYR A 133 -13.66 -1.58 6.26
CA TYR A 133 -14.27 -0.51 5.47
C TYR A 133 -15.53 0.06 6.12
N SER A 134 -15.85 1.30 5.78
CA SER A 134 -17.17 1.87 6.04
C SER A 134 -18.26 1.04 5.34
N PRO A 135 -19.32 0.62 6.05
CA PRO A 135 -20.42 -0.13 5.42
C PRO A 135 -21.09 0.65 4.28
N LYS A 136 -21.19 1.96 4.41
CA LYS A 136 -21.73 2.83 3.35
C LYS A 136 -20.81 2.81 2.13
N TRP A 137 -19.50 2.96 2.34
CA TRP A 137 -18.53 2.92 1.25
C TRP A 137 -18.57 1.57 0.50
N LEU A 138 -18.68 0.46 1.22
CA LEU A 138 -18.81 -0.88 0.62
C LEU A 138 -20.05 -0.96 -0.27
N ARG A 139 -21.20 -0.45 0.18
CA ARG A 139 -22.43 -0.46 -0.64
C ARG A 139 -22.32 0.39 -1.90
N GLU A 140 -21.60 1.50 -1.83
CA GLU A 140 -21.42 2.43 -2.96
C GLU A 140 -20.35 1.95 -3.95
N ASN A 141 -19.44 1.07 -3.53
CA ASN A 141 -18.31 0.59 -4.34
C ASN A 141 -18.34 -0.93 -4.57
N ALA A 142 -19.41 -1.62 -4.18
CA ALA A 142 -19.62 -3.01 -4.54
C ALA A 142 -20.05 -3.08 -6.01
N GLU A 143 -19.25 -3.77 -6.85
CA GLU A 143 -19.65 -4.21 -8.19
C GLU A 143 -20.29 -5.59 -8.12
#